data_717f0ca29f6db68eea1198e5978cecf7
#
_entry.id   717f0ca29f6db68eea1198e5978cecf7
#
_cell.length_a   1.000
_cell.length_b   1.000
_cell.length_c   1.000
_cell.angle_alpha   90.00
_cell.angle_beta   90.00
_cell.angle_gamma   90.00
#
_symmetry.space_group_name_H-M   'P 1'
#
loop_
_entity.id
_entity.type
_entity.pdbx_description
1 polymer ?
#
loop_
_entity_poly.entity_id
_entity_poly.type
_entity_poly.pdbx_seq_one_letter_code
_entity_poly.pdbx_strand_id
1 'polypeptide(L)'
;MKVIIAEKPSVAQGIASVVGARQRKDGYLTGDGYAVTWAFGHLVGLAMPESYGFSGFRREHLPILPQEFRLVPRQVREGKVYKDDPGVVRQLEVLRELFDRCESIIVATDAGREGELIFRYVYNYLGCTKPFVRLWISSLTDKAIREGLRNLREGSLYDNLYLSAKARSEADWLVGINSSQALSLAAGQGVFSLGRVQTPTLAMICSRYRENKQFKPRTYFRIKVSTAKDGIDFSAWSQDRFDDLGSATAKFREVENDGKLVVTSVEYRE
;
A
#
# COMPACT_ATOMS: atom_id res chain seq x y z
N MET A 1 -13.39 26.48 14.61
CA MET A 1 -12.70 26.10 13.35
C MET A 1 -12.54 24.60 13.31
N LYS A 2 -12.84 23.95 12.18
CA LYS A 2 -12.60 22.52 11.97
C LYS A 2 -11.29 22.31 11.22
N VAL A 3 -10.49 21.34 11.61
CA VAL A 3 -9.26 20.96 10.91
C VAL A 3 -9.52 19.73 10.04
N ILE A 4 -9.09 19.76 8.77
CA ILE A 4 -9.11 18.60 7.87
C ILE A 4 -7.66 18.19 7.64
N ILE A 5 -7.33 16.93 7.94
CA ILE A 5 -5.99 16.38 7.66
C ILE A 5 -6.06 15.36 6.53
N ALA A 6 -5.40 15.66 5.42
CA ALA A 6 -5.24 14.75 4.29
C ALA A 6 -3.90 13.99 4.36
N GLU A 7 -3.75 12.93 3.56
CA GLU A 7 -2.49 12.18 3.50
C GLU A 7 -1.40 12.90 2.69
N LYS A 8 -1.82 13.63 1.64
CA LYS A 8 -0.90 14.28 0.69
C LYS A 8 -1.31 15.72 0.43
N PRO A 9 -0.34 16.63 0.11
CA PRO A 9 -0.62 18.02 -0.20
C PRO A 9 -1.62 18.21 -1.36
N SER A 10 -1.54 17.39 -2.40
CA SER A 10 -2.44 17.46 -3.56
C SER A 10 -3.90 17.13 -3.18
N VAL A 11 -4.10 16.15 -2.32
CA VAL A 11 -5.43 15.80 -1.79
C VAL A 11 -5.98 16.93 -0.92
N ALA A 12 -5.13 17.50 -0.06
CA ALA A 12 -5.49 18.65 0.77
C ALA A 12 -5.95 19.85 -0.08
N GLN A 13 -5.24 20.15 -1.18
CA GLN A 13 -5.62 21.23 -2.11
C GLN A 13 -6.98 20.97 -2.75
N GLY A 14 -7.27 19.74 -3.19
CA GLY A 14 -8.58 19.37 -3.73
C GLY A 14 -9.70 19.58 -2.72
N ILE A 15 -9.51 19.08 -1.48
CA ILE A 15 -10.49 19.25 -0.39
C ILE A 15 -10.66 20.74 -0.03
N ALA A 16 -9.56 21.49 0.08
CA ALA A 16 -9.57 22.92 0.38
C ALA A 16 -10.36 23.73 -0.64
N SER A 17 -10.22 23.42 -1.94
CA SER A 17 -11.02 24.03 -3.00
C SER A 17 -12.52 23.80 -2.80
N VAL A 18 -12.91 22.58 -2.42
CA VAL A 18 -14.31 22.20 -2.20
C VAL A 18 -14.93 22.88 -0.98
N VAL A 19 -14.16 23.07 0.11
CA VAL A 19 -14.64 23.69 1.37
C VAL A 19 -14.41 25.20 1.44
N GLY A 20 -13.84 25.82 0.40
CA GLY A 20 -13.60 27.26 0.37
C GLY A 20 -12.35 27.75 1.11
N ALA A 21 -11.47 26.85 1.54
CA ALA A 21 -10.21 27.17 2.24
C ALA A 21 -9.12 27.59 1.24
N ARG A 22 -9.17 28.82 0.76
CA ARG A 22 -8.31 29.32 -0.34
C ARG A 22 -7.06 30.06 0.11
N GLN A 23 -6.99 30.50 1.35
CA GLN A 23 -5.84 31.24 1.87
C GLN A 23 -4.72 30.29 2.23
N ARG A 24 -3.58 30.38 1.51
CA ARG A 24 -2.41 29.56 1.76
C ARG A 24 -1.62 30.08 2.97
N LYS A 25 -1.27 29.19 3.85
CA LYS A 25 -0.36 29.36 4.98
C LYS A 25 0.77 28.34 4.89
N ASP A 26 1.73 28.45 5.78
CA ASP A 26 2.78 27.46 5.89
C ASP A 26 2.20 26.16 6.45
N GLY A 27 2.30 25.08 5.69
CA GLY A 27 1.81 23.75 6.07
C GLY A 27 0.29 23.54 6.00
N TYR A 28 -0.55 24.52 5.62
CA TYR A 28 -2.00 24.37 5.50
C TYR A 28 -2.66 25.43 4.62
N LEU A 29 -3.95 25.22 4.30
CA LEU A 29 -4.82 26.20 3.67
C LEU A 29 -5.97 26.54 4.63
N THR A 30 -6.47 27.79 4.61
CA THR A 30 -7.56 28.19 5.52
C THR A 30 -8.62 29.03 4.80
N GLY A 31 -9.85 29.02 5.30
CA GLY A 31 -11.01 29.74 4.83
C GLY A 31 -12.29 29.09 5.26
N ASP A 32 -13.39 29.84 5.25
CA ASP A 32 -14.75 29.38 5.54
C ASP A 32 -14.91 28.48 6.78
N GLY A 33 -14.15 28.78 7.84
CA GLY A 33 -14.20 28.04 9.10
C GLY A 33 -13.38 26.74 9.11
N TYR A 34 -12.62 26.47 8.04
CA TYR A 34 -11.75 25.30 7.92
C TYR A 34 -10.28 25.66 7.89
N ALA A 35 -9.44 24.74 8.40
CA ALA A 35 -8.03 24.66 8.11
C ALA A 35 -7.76 23.28 7.53
N VAL A 36 -7.24 23.24 6.30
CA VAL A 36 -6.94 21.99 5.58
C VAL A 36 -5.44 21.81 5.51
N THR A 37 -4.96 20.78 6.17
CA THR A 37 -3.55 20.44 6.29
C THR A 37 -3.29 19.03 5.76
N TRP A 38 -2.04 18.57 5.81
CA TRP A 38 -1.65 17.28 5.25
C TRP A 38 -0.52 16.63 6.05
N ALA A 39 -0.47 15.33 5.96
CA ALA A 39 0.76 14.56 6.12
C ALA A 39 1.46 14.48 4.73
N PHE A 40 2.69 14.03 4.65
CA PHE A 40 3.33 13.60 3.41
C PHE A 40 3.83 12.17 3.57
N GLY A 41 2.85 11.27 3.72
CA GLY A 41 3.03 9.90 4.15
C GLY A 41 3.19 9.81 5.68
N HIS A 42 3.97 8.86 6.16
CA HIS A 42 4.24 8.71 7.59
C HIS A 42 5.12 9.84 8.11
N LEU A 43 4.56 10.73 8.94
CA LEU A 43 5.29 11.74 9.69
C LEU A 43 5.89 11.15 10.97
N VAL A 44 5.20 10.18 11.55
CA VAL A 44 5.54 9.51 12.80
C VAL A 44 5.64 8.01 12.53
N GLY A 45 6.63 7.37 13.14
CA GLY A 45 6.85 5.92 13.04
C GLY A 45 7.31 5.33 14.38
N LEU A 46 7.58 4.02 14.36
CA LEU A 46 8.14 3.33 15.52
C LEU A 46 9.62 3.66 15.67
N ALA A 47 10.06 3.89 16.89
CA ALA A 47 11.45 4.16 17.21
C ALA A 47 12.35 2.97 16.85
N MET A 48 13.60 3.27 16.46
CA MET A 48 14.61 2.25 16.14
C MET A 48 15.24 1.67 17.41
N PRO A 49 15.95 0.52 17.33
CA PRO A 49 16.54 -0.16 18.47
C PRO A 49 17.39 0.71 19.40
N GLU A 50 18.06 1.72 18.83
CA GLU A 50 18.91 2.65 19.59
C GLU A 50 18.12 3.41 20.66
N SER A 51 16.85 3.72 20.40
CA SER A 51 15.96 4.39 21.35
C SER A 51 15.59 3.51 22.56
N TYR A 52 15.85 2.22 22.47
CA TYR A 52 15.64 1.24 23.53
C TYR A 52 16.97 0.78 24.18
N GLY A 53 18.10 1.44 23.84
CA GLY A 53 19.42 1.12 24.38
C GLY A 53 20.19 0.04 23.59
N PHE A 54 19.68 -0.43 22.48
CA PHE A 54 20.32 -1.44 21.63
C PHE A 54 21.07 -0.79 20.49
N SER A 55 22.35 -0.50 20.66
CA SER A 55 23.17 0.11 19.62
C SER A 55 24.03 -0.91 18.87
N GLY A 56 24.01 -0.81 17.53
CA GLY A 56 24.75 -1.69 16.63
C GLY A 56 24.19 -3.12 16.59
N PHE A 57 24.72 -3.92 15.65
CA PHE A 57 24.30 -5.31 15.50
C PHE A 57 25.14 -6.19 16.41
N ARG A 58 24.52 -6.76 17.43
CA ARG A 58 25.17 -7.65 18.40
C ARG A 58 24.30 -8.87 18.68
N ARG A 59 24.93 -10.03 18.76
CA ARG A 59 24.22 -11.31 18.99
C ARG A 59 23.51 -11.33 20.33
N GLU A 60 24.12 -10.76 21.37
CA GLU A 60 23.56 -10.65 22.72
C GLU A 60 22.32 -9.78 22.84
N HIS A 61 22.06 -8.93 21.84
CA HIS A 61 20.87 -8.10 21.80
C HIS A 61 19.64 -8.84 21.26
N LEU A 62 19.83 -9.95 20.57
CA LEU A 62 18.74 -10.65 19.89
C LEU A 62 18.07 -11.70 20.81
N PRO A 63 16.73 -11.77 20.82
CA PRO A 63 15.80 -10.89 20.08
C PRO A 63 15.55 -9.56 20.78
N ILE A 64 15.46 -8.47 20.01
CA ILE A 64 15.06 -7.15 20.50
C ILE A 64 13.54 -7.11 20.61
N LEU A 65 13.05 -7.05 21.83
CA LEU A 65 11.60 -7.07 22.14
C LEU A 65 11.27 -5.88 23.06
N PRO A 66 10.91 -4.72 22.50
CA PRO A 66 10.49 -3.57 23.31
C PRO A 66 9.26 -3.94 24.14
N GLN A 67 9.25 -3.58 25.42
CA GLN A 67 8.06 -3.74 26.27
C GLN A 67 6.91 -2.84 25.81
N GLU A 68 7.28 -1.65 25.34
CA GLU A 68 6.36 -0.67 24.77
C GLU A 68 7.00 0.00 23.56
N PHE A 69 6.25 0.06 22.43
CA PHE A 69 6.71 0.75 21.24
C PHE A 69 6.58 2.26 21.39
N ARG A 70 7.67 2.99 21.16
CA ARG A 70 7.71 4.44 21.18
C ARG A 70 7.48 5.01 19.79
N LEU A 71 6.69 6.08 19.73
CA LEU A 71 6.48 6.85 18.50
C LEU A 71 7.52 7.97 18.44
N VAL A 72 8.13 8.14 17.26
CA VAL A 72 9.10 9.20 16.97
C VAL A 72 8.82 9.84 15.62
N PRO A 73 9.21 11.11 15.39
CA PRO A 73 9.19 11.71 14.06
C PRO A 73 9.99 10.86 13.07
N ARG A 74 9.57 10.85 11.81
CA ARG A 74 10.35 10.19 10.76
C ARG A 74 11.77 10.76 10.74
N GLN A 75 12.72 9.85 10.64
CA GLN A 75 14.14 10.18 10.66
C GLN A 75 14.77 10.05 9.26
N VAL A 76 15.75 10.88 9.00
CA VAL A 76 16.62 10.83 7.82
C VAL A 76 18.05 10.52 8.23
N ARG A 77 18.77 9.83 7.36
CA ARG A 77 20.16 9.47 7.64
C ARG A 77 21.09 10.60 7.18
N GLU A 78 21.82 11.16 8.13
CA GLU A 78 22.94 12.08 7.87
C GLU A 78 24.28 11.38 8.20
N GLY A 79 24.99 10.95 7.17
CA GLY A 79 26.22 10.19 7.36
C GLY A 79 26.01 8.86 8.07
N LYS A 80 26.45 8.75 9.32
CA LYS A 80 26.30 7.55 10.16
C LYS A 80 25.20 7.68 11.23
N VAL A 81 24.55 8.83 11.32
CA VAL A 81 23.57 9.14 12.38
C VAL A 81 22.19 9.34 11.76
N TYR A 82 21.16 8.88 12.47
CA TYR A 82 19.78 9.21 12.16
C TYR A 82 19.35 10.42 12.95
N LYS A 83 18.75 11.40 12.28
CA LYS A 83 18.18 12.61 12.87
C LYS A 83 16.75 12.79 12.41
N ASP A 84 15.96 13.47 13.20
CA ASP A 84 14.59 13.81 12.82
C ASP A 84 14.59 14.64 11.53
N ASP A 85 13.71 14.30 10.58
CA ASP A 85 13.53 15.04 9.33
C ASP A 85 13.02 16.46 9.64
N PRO A 86 13.79 17.53 9.32
CA PRO A 86 13.37 18.90 9.67
C PRO A 86 12.02 19.29 9.04
N GLY A 87 11.72 18.78 7.85
CA GLY A 87 10.42 19.03 7.20
C GLY A 87 9.28 18.37 7.95
N VAL A 88 9.50 17.18 8.50
CA VAL A 88 8.53 16.47 9.34
C VAL A 88 8.32 17.20 10.66
N VAL A 89 9.39 17.60 11.33
CA VAL A 89 9.31 18.34 12.60
C VAL A 89 8.48 19.61 12.41
N ARG A 90 8.78 20.41 11.38
CA ARG A 90 8.02 21.62 11.06
C ARG A 90 6.54 21.33 10.82
N GLN A 91 6.21 20.27 10.08
CA GLN A 91 4.82 19.92 9.80
C GLN A 91 4.08 19.41 11.05
N LEU A 92 4.77 18.70 11.94
CA LEU A 92 4.22 18.27 13.23
C LEU A 92 3.93 19.47 14.16
N GLU A 93 4.76 20.51 14.11
CA GLU A 93 4.49 21.77 14.82
C GLU A 93 3.24 22.46 14.30
N VAL A 94 3.08 22.56 12.97
CA VAL A 94 1.86 23.10 12.34
C VAL A 94 0.62 22.28 12.75
N LEU A 95 0.72 20.96 12.73
CA LEU A 95 -0.38 20.08 13.15
C LEU A 95 -0.73 20.24 14.63
N ARG A 96 0.27 20.39 15.49
CA ARG A 96 0.06 20.65 16.93
C ARG A 96 -0.72 21.94 17.12
N GLU A 97 -0.27 23.06 16.52
CA GLU A 97 -0.94 24.34 16.64
C GLU A 97 -2.39 24.31 16.11
N LEU A 98 -2.62 23.63 15.00
CA LEU A 98 -3.96 23.50 14.42
C LEU A 98 -4.88 22.63 15.30
N PHE A 99 -4.38 21.51 15.82
CA PHE A 99 -5.15 20.62 16.69
C PHE A 99 -5.50 21.27 18.03
N ASP A 100 -4.58 22.06 18.61
CA ASP A 100 -4.84 22.78 19.86
C ASP A 100 -5.97 23.80 19.70
N ARG A 101 -6.06 24.49 18.55
CA ARG A 101 -7.03 25.55 18.29
C ARG A 101 -8.34 25.07 17.69
N CYS A 102 -8.43 23.83 17.22
CA CYS A 102 -9.65 23.33 16.57
C CYS A 102 -10.70 22.87 17.56
N GLU A 103 -11.95 22.84 17.08
CA GLU A 103 -13.09 22.22 17.77
C GLU A 103 -13.11 20.72 17.54
N SER A 104 -12.82 20.31 16.31
CA SER A 104 -12.82 18.91 15.89
C SER A 104 -11.93 18.70 14.67
N ILE A 105 -11.54 17.45 14.42
CA ILE A 105 -10.69 17.04 13.31
C ILE A 105 -11.50 16.19 12.35
N ILE A 106 -11.40 16.48 11.05
CA ILE A 106 -11.90 15.62 9.98
C ILE A 106 -10.71 14.91 9.37
N VAL A 107 -10.68 13.59 9.49
CA VAL A 107 -9.60 12.75 9.00
C VAL A 107 -9.88 12.35 7.56
N ALA A 108 -9.08 12.86 6.65
CA ALA A 108 -9.17 12.65 5.21
C ALA A 108 -7.93 11.98 4.63
N THR A 109 -7.22 11.19 5.44
CA THR A 109 -6.19 10.27 4.95
C THR A 109 -6.85 9.11 4.18
N ASP A 110 -6.10 8.39 3.36
CA ASP A 110 -6.64 7.35 2.50
C ASP A 110 -7.56 6.37 3.26
N ALA A 111 -8.64 5.94 2.60
CA ALA A 111 -9.65 5.05 3.18
C ALA A 111 -9.10 3.61 3.28
N GLY A 112 -8.31 3.35 4.31
CA GLY A 112 -7.65 2.07 4.52
C GLY A 112 -6.83 2.02 5.81
N ARG A 113 -6.24 0.85 6.07
CA ARG A 113 -5.42 0.61 7.27
C ARG A 113 -4.25 1.58 7.41
N GLU A 114 -3.54 1.84 6.32
CA GLU A 114 -2.36 2.72 6.34
C GLU A 114 -2.75 4.17 6.61
N GLY A 115 -3.80 4.68 5.94
CA GLY A 115 -4.27 6.04 6.18
C GLY A 115 -4.79 6.24 7.61
N GLU A 116 -5.43 5.22 8.21
CA GLU A 116 -5.81 5.26 9.61
C GLU A 116 -4.58 5.27 10.53
N LEU A 117 -3.58 4.45 10.24
CA LEU A 117 -2.33 4.40 11.02
C LEU A 117 -1.58 5.73 10.98
N ILE A 118 -1.43 6.34 9.79
CA ILE A 118 -0.77 7.64 9.60
C ILE A 118 -1.40 8.69 10.50
N PHE A 119 -2.73 8.81 10.48
CA PHE A 119 -3.43 9.77 11.32
C PHE A 119 -3.27 9.47 12.81
N ARG A 120 -3.56 8.23 13.24
CA ARG A 120 -3.54 7.86 14.66
C ARG A 120 -2.14 7.96 15.26
N TYR A 121 -1.09 7.68 14.51
CA TYR A 121 0.28 7.87 15.00
C TYR A 121 0.59 9.34 15.26
N VAL A 122 0.19 10.24 14.35
CA VAL A 122 0.33 11.68 14.55
C VAL A 122 -0.51 12.16 15.74
N TYR A 123 -1.77 11.75 15.81
CA TYR A 123 -2.71 12.11 16.86
C TYR A 123 -2.18 11.71 18.26
N ASN A 124 -1.71 10.46 18.37
CA ASN A 124 -1.16 9.95 19.63
C ASN A 124 0.20 10.58 19.97
N TYR A 125 1.08 10.77 18.99
CA TYR A 125 2.38 11.42 19.19
C TYR A 125 2.25 12.87 19.69
N LEU A 126 1.26 13.59 19.18
CA LEU A 126 0.97 14.94 19.61
C LEU A 126 0.21 15.01 20.94
N GLY A 127 -0.24 13.89 21.51
CA GLY A 127 -1.08 13.84 22.72
C GLY A 127 -2.43 14.51 22.52
N CYS A 128 -2.95 14.51 21.29
CA CYS A 128 -4.21 15.19 20.98
C CYS A 128 -5.40 14.44 21.58
N THR A 129 -6.36 15.19 22.13
CA THR A 129 -7.61 14.65 22.72
C THR A 129 -8.86 15.21 22.05
N LYS A 130 -8.71 15.98 20.97
CA LYS A 130 -9.83 16.57 20.25
C LYS A 130 -10.69 15.50 19.59
N PRO A 131 -12.02 15.66 19.57
CA PRO A 131 -12.88 14.73 18.85
C PRO A 131 -12.58 14.74 17.35
N PHE A 132 -12.69 13.58 16.72
CA PHE A 132 -12.48 13.46 15.29
C PHE A 132 -13.50 12.55 14.62
N VAL A 133 -13.74 12.87 13.35
CA VAL A 133 -14.62 12.13 12.46
C VAL A 133 -13.87 11.77 11.18
N ARG A 134 -14.33 10.77 10.49
CA ARG A 134 -13.67 10.20 9.31
C ARG A 134 -14.38 10.59 8.01
N LEU A 135 -13.67 11.22 7.09
CA LEU A 135 -14.06 11.34 5.69
C LEU A 135 -13.63 10.05 4.97
N TRP A 136 -14.58 9.17 4.72
CA TRP A 136 -14.32 7.87 4.10
C TRP A 136 -14.79 7.85 2.66
N ILE A 137 -13.89 8.14 1.74
CA ILE A 137 -14.17 8.21 0.30
C ILE A 137 -13.13 7.43 -0.49
N SER A 138 -13.53 6.83 -1.60
CA SER A 138 -12.67 6.11 -2.56
C SER A 138 -12.34 6.91 -3.82
N SER A 139 -12.91 8.10 -3.96
CA SER A 139 -12.71 9.00 -5.10
C SER A 139 -12.48 10.43 -4.62
N LEU A 140 -11.61 11.16 -5.32
CA LEU A 140 -11.24 12.55 -5.00
C LEU A 140 -11.90 13.57 -5.93
N THR A 141 -13.00 13.20 -6.62
CA THR A 141 -13.78 14.17 -7.38
C THR A 141 -14.52 15.13 -6.44
N ASP A 142 -14.74 16.36 -6.86
CA ASP A 142 -15.47 17.37 -6.07
C ASP A 142 -16.82 16.86 -5.57
N LYS A 143 -17.53 16.07 -6.40
CA LYS A 143 -18.80 15.46 -6.04
C LYS A 143 -18.60 14.46 -4.87
N ALA A 144 -17.64 13.55 -4.97
CA ALA A 144 -17.38 12.57 -3.93
C ALA A 144 -16.93 13.22 -2.62
N ILE A 145 -16.09 14.27 -2.68
CA ILE A 145 -15.66 15.02 -1.50
C ILE A 145 -16.88 15.70 -0.83
N ARG A 146 -17.76 16.38 -1.59
CA ARG A 146 -18.97 17.02 -1.04
C ARG A 146 -19.92 16.01 -0.40
N GLU A 147 -20.15 14.88 -1.04
CA GLU A 147 -20.98 13.80 -0.52
C GLU A 147 -20.37 13.19 0.75
N GLY A 148 -19.06 12.95 0.75
CA GLY A 148 -18.34 12.43 1.91
C GLY A 148 -18.38 13.38 3.11
N LEU A 149 -18.23 14.69 2.89
CA LEU A 149 -18.32 15.70 3.94
C LEU A 149 -19.74 15.82 4.55
N ARG A 150 -20.78 15.45 3.81
CA ARG A 150 -22.14 15.34 4.35
C ARG A 150 -22.37 14.05 5.14
N ASN A 151 -21.56 13.02 4.87
CA ASN A 151 -21.69 11.66 5.43
C ASN A 151 -20.44 11.28 6.25
N LEU A 152 -19.95 12.20 7.10
CA LEU A 152 -18.83 11.92 7.98
C LEU A 152 -19.19 10.81 8.98
N ARG A 153 -18.21 9.98 9.29
CA ARG A 153 -18.38 8.83 10.17
C ARG A 153 -17.63 9.04 11.49
N GLU A 154 -18.16 8.53 12.57
CA GLU A 154 -17.49 8.59 13.87
C GLU A 154 -16.14 7.88 13.83
N GLY A 155 -15.12 8.51 14.40
CA GLY A 155 -13.75 7.99 14.42
C GLY A 155 -13.61 6.65 15.15
N SER A 156 -14.43 6.42 16.18
CA SER A 156 -14.46 5.17 16.95
C SER A 156 -14.83 3.93 16.14
N LEU A 157 -15.57 4.09 15.03
CA LEU A 157 -15.89 2.98 14.12
C LEU A 157 -14.63 2.37 13.47
N TYR A 158 -13.52 3.06 13.51
CA TYR A 158 -12.25 2.66 12.90
C TYR A 158 -11.18 2.23 13.91
N ASP A 159 -11.52 2.10 15.20
CA ASP A 159 -10.57 1.69 16.23
C ASP A 159 -10.00 0.31 15.98
N ASN A 160 -10.82 -0.66 15.60
CA ASN A 160 -10.34 -2.00 15.25
C ASN A 160 -9.46 -2.01 13.99
N LEU A 161 -9.75 -1.11 13.03
CA LEU A 161 -8.92 -0.95 11.83
C LEU A 161 -7.53 -0.40 12.21
N TYR A 162 -7.51 0.60 13.10
CA TYR A 162 -6.26 1.14 13.65
C TYR A 162 -5.48 0.07 14.42
N LEU A 163 -6.13 -0.67 15.33
CA LEU A 163 -5.47 -1.72 16.11
C LEU A 163 -4.87 -2.80 15.20
N SER A 164 -5.57 -3.19 14.13
CA SER A 164 -5.04 -4.11 13.12
C SER A 164 -3.81 -3.55 12.40
N ALA A 165 -3.84 -2.26 12.02
CA ALA A 165 -2.72 -1.60 11.36
C ALA A 165 -1.51 -1.45 12.31
N LYS A 166 -1.75 -1.07 13.57
CA LYS A 166 -0.74 -0.97 14.63
C LYS A 166 -0.05 -2.31 14.87
N ALA A 167 -0.85 -3.37 15.11
CA ALA A 167 -0.30 -4.72 15.33
C ALA A 167 0.55 -5.20 14.15
N ARG A 168 0.12 -4.91 12.91
CA ARG A 168 0.91 -5.20 11.72
C ARG A 168 2.23 -4.41 11.70
N SER A 169 2.19 -3.10 11.99
CA SER A 169 3.38 -2.26 12.02
C SER A 169 4.40 -2.74 13.06
N GLU A 170 3.93 -3.10 14.24
CA GLU A 170 4.75 -3.64 15.34
C GLU A 170 5.34 -5.02 14.98
N ALA A 171 4.54 -5.90 14.38
CA ALA A 171 5.00 -7.20 13.90
C ALA A 171 6.04 -7.07 12.76
N ASP A 172 5.81 -6.16 11.81
CA ASP A 172 6.76 -5.88 10.73
C ASP A 172 8.08 -5.31 11.28
N TRP A 173 8.03 -4.48 12.33
CA TRP A 173 9.21 -3.99 13.03
C TRP A 173 9.97 -5.15 13.72
N LEU A 174 9.27 -5.97 14.52
CA LEU A 174 9.87 -7.10 15.25
C LEU A 174 10.55 -8.08 14.28
N VAL A 175 9.84 -8.49 13.23
CA VAL A 175 10.39 -9.43 12.23
C VAL A 175 11.53 -8.77 11.45
N GLY A 176 11.30 -7.55 10.94
CA GLY A 176 12.25 -6.86 10.09
C GLY A 176 13.58 -6.58 10.81
N ILE A 177 13.52 -5.99 12.00
CA ILE A 177 14.73 -5.65 12.78
C ILE A 177 15.50 -6.90 13.20
N ASN A 178 14.83 -7.84 13.86
CA ASN A 178 15.51 -9.01 14.40
C ASN A 178 16.09 -9.91 13.30
N SER A 179 15.29 -10.18 12.25
CA SER A 179 15.75 -11.04 11.16
C SER A 179 16.87 -10.40 10.33
N SER A 180 16.79 -9.08 10.10
CA SER A 180 17.86 -8.37 9.36
C SER A 180 19.17 -8.36 10.13
N GLN A 181 19.13 -8.11 11.44
CA GLN A 181 20.30 -8.16 12.28
C GLN A 181 20.87 -9.57 12.39
N ALA A 182 20.02 -10.58 12.62
CA ALA A 182 20.45 -11.97 12.70
C ALA A 182 21.12 -12.45 11.41
N LEU A 183 20.51 -12.13 10.25
CA LEU A 183 21.06 -12.48 8.94
C LEU A 183 22.41 -11.79 8.70
N SER A 184 22.51 -10.49 9.02
CA SER A 184 23.75 -9.72 8.85
C SER A 184 24.88 -10.25 9.73
N LEU A 185 24.58 -10.61 10.98
CA LEU A 185 25.54 -11.21 11.90
C LEU A 185 25.98 -12.62 11.46
N ALA A 186 25.05 -13.42 10.93
CA ALA A 186 25.37 -14.75 10.40
C ALA A 186 26.23 -14.69 9.14
N ALA A 187 26.01 -13.70 8.28
CA ALA A 187 26.81 -13.50 7.07
C ALA A 187 28.24 -12.98 7.36
N GLY A 188 28.48 -12.39 8.54
CA GLY A 188 29.79 -11.92 9.00
C GLY A 188 30.28 -10.63 8.33
N GLN A 189 29.65 -10.19 7.25
CA GLN A 189 29.99 -8.95 6.53
C GLN A 189 28.75 -8.36 5.84
N GLY A 190 28.71 -7.03 5.73
CA GLY A 190 27.61 -6.33 5.08
C GLY A 190 26.36 -6.19 5.96
N VAL A 191 25.37 -5.50 5.42
CA VAL A 191 24.06 -5.34 6.03
C VAL A 191 23.02 -5.94 5.08
N PHE A 192 22.32 -6.95 5.57
CA PHE A 192 21.27 -7.63 4.82
C PHE A 192 19.92 -7.28 5.40
N SER A 193 19.03 -6.83 4.54
CA SER A 193 17.65 -6.50 4.91
C SER A 193 16.75 -7.70 4.65
N LEU A 194 15.94 -8.03 5.63
CA LEU A 194 14.91 -9.05 5.54
C LEU A 194 13.58 -8.47 6.01
N GLY A 195 12.53 -8.72 5.27
CA GLY A 195 11.20 -8.21 5.60
C GLY A 195 10.10 -9.07 5.02
N ARG A 196 8.95 -9.01 5.67
CA ARG A 196 7.78 -9.84 5.36
C ARG A 196 7.25 -9.67 3.93
N VAL A 197 7.41 -8.49 3.34
CA VAL A 197 6.95 -8.19 1.98
C VAL A 197 8.11 -8.18 0.99
N GLN A 198 9.19 -7.46 1.29
CA GLN A 198 10.30 -7.28 0.35
C GLN A 198 11.02 -8.59 0.00
N THR A 199 11.22 -9.48 0.98
CA THR A 199 11.94 -10.75 0.77
C THR A 199 11.18 -11.71 -0.13
N PRO A 200 9.88 -12.00 0.08
CA PRO A 200 9.09 -12.80 -0.85
C PRO A 200 8.98 -12.18 -2.24
N THR A 201 8.85 -10.86 -2.33
CA THR A 201 8.80 -10.15 -3.62
C THR A 201 10.11 -10.34 -4.39
N LEU A 202 11.26 -10.18 -3.73
CA LEU A 202 12.56 -10.42 -4.33
C LEU A 202 12.72 -11.89 -4.75
N ALA A 203 12.26 -12.82 -3.93
CA ALA A 203 12.30 -14.25 -4.25
C ALA A 203 11.49 -14.59 -5.50
N MET A 204 10.28 -14.00 -5.66
CA MET A 204 9.47 -14.15 -6.88
C MET A 204 10.17 -13.61 -8.11
N ILE A 205 10.79 -12.43 -8.01
CA ILE A 205 11.56 -11.82 -9.11
C ILE A 205 12.75 -12.71 -9.48
N CYS A 206 13.50 -13.21 -8.51
CA CYS A 206 14.63 -14.11 -8.74
C CYS A 206 14.19 -15.45 -9.36
N SER A 207 13.08 -16.02 -8.90
CA SER A 207 12.52 -17.25 -9.49
C SER A 207 12.15 -17.02 -10.94
N ARG A 208 11.45 -15.94 -11.24
CA ARG A 208 11.05 -15.58 -12.60
C ARG A 208 12.24 -15.32 -13.51
N TYR A 209 13.29 -14.66 -13.00
CA TYR A 209 14.55 -14.47 -13.71
C TYR A 209 15.21 -15.82 -14.04
N ARG A 210 15.29 -16.75 -13.09
CA ARG A 210 15.85 -18.08 -13.32
C ARG A 210 15.05 -18.88 -14.32
N GLU A 211 13.71 -18.90 -14.21
CA GLU A 211 12.83 -19.54 -15.20
C GLU A 211 13.09 -19.00 -16.61
N ASN A 212 13.19 -17.67 -16.76
CA ASN A 212 13.48 -17.05 -18.04
C ASN A 212 14.87 -17.46 -18.59
N LYS A 213 15.92 -17.46 -17.73
CA LYS A 213 17.27 -17.86 -18.13
C LYS A 213 17.40 -19.33 -18.47
N GLN A 214 16.62 -20.18 -17.82
CA GLN A 214 16.61 -21.63 -18.03
C GLN A 214 15.53 -22.08 -19.01
N PHE A 215 14.78 -21.13 -19.57
CA PHE A 215 13.70 -21.43 -20.49
C PHE A 215 14.24 -22.15 -21.75
N LYS A 216 13.71 -23.36 -21.97
CA LYS A 216 13.95 -24.15 -23.18
C LYS A 216 12.67 -24.08 -24.01
N PRO A 217 12.74 -23.51 -25.22
CA PRO A 217 11.59 -23.52 -26.13
C PRO A 217 11.13 -24.96 -26.39
N ARG A 218 9.83 -25.19 -26.31
CA ARG A 218 9.22 -26.46 -26.72
C ARG A 218 8.23 -26.16 -27.82
N THR A 219 8.35 -26.94 -28.89
CA THR A 219 7.36 -26.92 -29.97
C THR A 219 6.11 -27.60 -29.47
N TYR A 220 4.97 -27.03 -29.75
CA TYR A 220 3.66 -27.64 -29.54
C TYR A 220 2.81 -27.40 -30.80
N PHE A 221 1.81 -28.23 -30.94
CA PHE A 221 0.88 -28.18 -32.09
C PHE A 221 -0.52 -27.85 -31.56
N ARG A 222 -1.30 -27.15 -32.37
CA ARG A 222 -2.72 -26.90 -32.14
C ARG A 222 -3.49 -27.11 -33.41
N ILE A 223 -4.73 -27.58 -33.27
CA ILE A 223 -5.62 -27.75 -34.40
C ILE A 223 -6.40 -26.46 -34.60
N LYS A 224 -6.40 -25.96 -35.84
CA LYS A 224 -7.26 -24.84 -36.26
C LYS A 224 -8.33 -25.40 -37.19
N VAL A 225 -9.56 -25.07 -36.86
CA VAL A 225 -10.70 -25.32 -37.74
C VAL A 225 -11.14 -23.99 -38.35
N SER A 226 -11.31 -23.95 -39.67
CA SER A 226 -11.88 -22.81 -40.37
C SER A 226 -13.13 -23.27 -41.11
N THR A 227 -14.24 -22.58 -40.97
CA THR A 227 -15.52 -22.93 -41.58
C THR A 227 -16.32 -21.65 -41.89
N ALA A 228 -17.32 -21.79 -42.74
CA ALA A 228 -18.25 -20.73 -43.08
C ALA A 228 -19.68 -21.20 -42.86
N LYS A 229 -20.54 -20.34 -42.33
CA LYS A 229 -21.96 -20.57 -42.23
C LYS A 229 -22.71 -19.27 -42.53
N ASP A 230 -23.72 -19.37 -43.41
CA ASP A 230 -24.57 -18.23 -43.79
C ASP A 230 -23.74 -17.01 -44.32
N GLY A 231 -22.64 -17.29 -45.05
CA GLY A 231 -21.76 -16.24 -45.57
C GLY A 231 -20.80 -15.61 -44.57
N ILE A 232 -20.73 -16.12 -43.34
CA ILE A 232 -19.84 -15.65 -42.29
C ILE A 232 -18.72 -16.71 -42.10
N ASP A 233 -17.47 -16.27 -42.31
CA ASP A 233 -16.29 -17.06 -42.02
C ASP A 233 -15.91 -16.97 -40.54
N PHE A 234 -15.60 -18.11 -39.93
CA PHE A 234 -15.06 -18.17 -38.61
C PHE A 234 -14.01 -19.26 -38.44
N SER A 235 -13.16 -19.09 -37.43
CA SER A 235 -12.17 -20.10 -37.09
C SER A 235 -12.07 -20.28 -35.57
N ALA A 236 -11.78 -21.51 -35.18
CA ALA A 236 -11.54 -21.91 -33.83
C ALA A 236 -10.22 -22.64 -33.67
N TRP A 237 -9.64 -22.58 -32.47
CA TRP A 237 -8.43 -23.32 -32.13
C TRP A 237 -8.73 -24.33 -31.06
N SER A 238 -8.09 -25.50 -31.08
CA SER A 238 -8.14 -26.46 -29.99
C SER A 238 -7.71 -25.80 -28.67
N GLN A 239 -8.38 -26.05 -27.56
CA GLN A 239 -7.92 -25.69 -26.23
C GLN A 239 -6.65 -26.47 -25.88
N ASP A 240 -6.62 -27.74 -26.21
CA ASP A 240 -5.49 -28.62 -25.96
C ASP A 240 -4.30 -28.26 -26.88
N ARG A 241 -3.12 -28.41 -26.30
CA ARG A 241 -1.84 -28.36 -26.99
C ARG A 241 -1.27 -29.78 -27.06
N PHE A 242 -0.72 -30.13 -28.19
CA PHE A 242 -0.12 -31.44 -28.43
C PHE A 242 1.38 -31.27 -28.44
N ASP A 243 2.09 -32.07 -27.68
CA ASP A 243 3.57 -32.00 -27.58
C ASP A 243 4.28 -32.61 -28.79
N ASP A 244 3.58 -33.44 -29.55
CA ASP A 244 4.10 -34.07 -30.77
C ASP A 244 3.11 -33.98 -31.93
N LEU A 245 3.67 -34.05 -33.17
CA LEU A 245 2.90 -33.96 -34.40
C LEU A 245 2.00 -35.20 -34.62
N GLY A 246 2.42 -36.35 -34.12
CA GLY A 246 1.64 -37.59 -34.27
C GLY A 246 0.29 -37.51 -33.55
N SER A 247 0.32 -37.12 -32.27
CA SER A 247 -0.88 -36.92 -31.46
C SER A 247 -1.79 -35.82 -32.04
N ALA A 248 -1.21 -34.71 -32.48
CA ALA A 248 -1.94 -33.65 -33.16
C ALA A 248 -2.61 -34.13 -34.46
N THR A 249 -1.89 -34.91 -35.29
CA THR A 249 -2.42 -35.43 -36.52
C THR A 249 -3.50 -36.47 -36.28
N ALA A 250 -3.35 -37.33 -35.29
CA ALA A 250 -4.38 -38.32 -34.95
C ALA A 250 -5.70 -37.61 -34.55
N LYS A 251 -5.60 -36.60 -33.71
CA LYS A 251 -6.81 -35.80 -33.28
C LYS A 251 -7.37 -34.98 -34.44
N PHE A 252 -6.51 -34.46 -35.33
CA PHE A 252 -6.97 -33.76 -36.54
C PHE A 252 -7.80 -34.66 -37.42
N ARG A 253 -7.35 -35.90 -37.70
CA ARG A 253 -8.06 -36.89 -38.54
C ARG A 253 -9.40 -37.30 -37.91
N GLU A 254 -9.44 -37.43 -36.57
CA GLU A 254 -10.69 -37.68 -35.85
C GLU A 254 -11.73 -36.58 -36.09
N VAL A 255 -11.33 -35.32 -35.91
CA VAL A 255 -12.19 -34.14 -36.14
C VAL A 255 -12.59 -34.01 -37.62
N GLU A 256 -11.67 -34.30 -38.56
CA GLU A 256 -11.92 -34.27 -40.02
C GLU A 256 -12.94 -35.33 -40.44
N ASN A 257 -12.84 -36.55 -39.90
CA ASN A 257 -13.77 -37.65 -40.20
C ASN A 257 -15.17 -37.43 -39.62
N ASP A 258 -15.27 -36.79 -38.44
CA ASP A 258 -16.57 -36.48 -37.79
C ASP A 258 -17.37 -35.42 -38.57
N GLY A 259 -16.67 -34.51 -39.24
CA GLY A 259 -17.25 -33.52 -40.16
C GLY A 259 -18.29 -32.59 -39.56
N LYS A 260 -18.56 -32.67 -38.21
CA LYS A 260 -19.54 -31.86 -37.49
C LYS A 260 -18.95 -31.26 -36.23
N LEU A 261 -19.14 -29.97 -36.08
CA LEU A 261 -18.81 -29.26 -34.86
C LEU A 261 -20.09 -28.72 -34.23
N VAL A 262 -20.25 -28.93 -32.92
CA VAL A 262 -21.38 -28.46 -32.16
C VAL A 262 -20.89 -27.40 -31.17
N VAL A 263 -21.48 -26.20 -31.21
CA VAL A 263 -21.23 -25.16 -30.23
C VAL A 263 -21.96 -25.53 -28.95
N THR A 264 -21.21 -25.84 -27.88
CA THR A 264 -21.75 -26.24 -26.58
C THR A 264 -21.97 -25.08 -25.62
N SER A 265 -21.22 -24.00 -25.79
CA SER A 265 -21.37 -22.78 -25.01
C SER A 265 -20.84 -21.56 -25.75
N VAL A 266 -21.37 -20.40 -25.44
CA VAL A 266 -20.90 -19.09 -25.93
C VAL A 266 -20.70 -18.18 -24.73
N GLU A 267 -19.47 -17.68 -24.56
CA GLU A 267 -19.16 -16.68 -23.54
C GLU A 267 -18.83 -15.36 -24.23
N TYR A 268 -19.48 -14.30 -23.80
CA TYR A 268 -19.12 -12.94 -24.18
C TYR A 268 -18.13 -12.40 -23.15
N ARG A 269 -16.98 -11.94 -23.60
CA ARG A 269 -16.03 -11.19 -22.76
C ARG A 269 -16.07 -9.74 -23.20
N GLU A 270 -16.42 -8.87 -22.27
CA GLU A 270 -16.29 -7.42 -22.41
C GLU A 270 -14.83 -6.96 -22.37
#